data_5038ad61a05aface13f87ebb006c7b0c
#
_entry.id   5038ad61a05aface13f87ebb006c7b0c
#
_cell.length_a   1.000
_cell.length_b   1.000
_cell.length_c   1.000
_cell.angle_alpha   90.00
_cell.angle_beta   90.00
_cell.angle_gamma   90.00
#
_symmetry.space_group_name_H-M   'P 1'
#
loop_
_entity.id
_entity.type
_entity.pdbx_description
1 polymer ?
#
loop_
_entity_poly.entity_id
_entity_poly.type
_entity_poly.pdbx_seq_one_letter_code
_entity_poly.pdbx_strand_id
1 'polypeptide(L)' 'MNNDDNLTKVYSQLLALSGKLLNDDVSAIEIAPILVKCGLEIYKTVLSPAEYERMVEYIYDHRDNIKSLREFMPELH' A
#
# COMPACT_ATOMS: atom_id res chain seq x y z
N MET A 1 -17.73 4.87 14.99
CA MET A 1 -16.68 4.08 14.34
C MET A 1 -15.41 4.90 14.32
N ASN A 2 -14.31 4.36 14.76
CA ASN A 2 -13.06 5.11 14.78
C ASN A 2 -12.23 4.84 13.51
N ASN A 3 -11.21 5.68 13.28
CA ASN A 3 -10.39 5.57 12.08
C ASN A 3 -9.56 4.29 12.02
N ASP A 4 -9.23 3.71 13.19
CA ASP A 4 -8.45 2.49 13.26
C ASP A 4 -9.18 1.31 12.64
N ASP A 5 -10.51 1.22 12.85
CA ASP A 5 -11.31 0.16 12.24
C ASP A 5 -11.33 0.27 10.72
N ASN A 6 -11.43 1.49 10.19
CA ASN A 6 -11.43 1.72 8.76
C ASN A 6 -10.08 1.40 8.15
N LEU A 7 -8.99 1.81 8.80
CA LEU A 7 -7.64 1.52 8.32
C LEU A 7 -7.37 0.02 8.30
N THR A 8 -7.78 -0.68 9.36
CA THR A 8 -7.63 -2.13 9.42
C THR A 8 -8.42 -2.82 8.31
N LYS A 9 -9.65 -2.35 8.06
CA LYS A 9 -10.49 -2.90 7.01
C LYS A 9 -9.84 -2.73 5.64
N VAL A 10 -9.36 -1.54 5.32
CA VAL A 10 -8.72 -1.25 4.05
C VAL A 10 -7.47 -2.12 3.88
N TYR A 11 -6.62 -2.16 4.89
CA TYR A 11 -5.40 -2.95 4.87
C TYR A 11 -5.71 -4.44 4.63
N SER A 12 -6.68 -4.98 5.37
CA SER A 12 -7.04 -6.40 5.25
C SER A 12 -7.55 -6.74 3.85
N GLN A 13 -8.35 -5.87 3.27
CA GLN A 13 -8.90 -6.11 1.92
C GLN A 13 -7.81 -6.03 0.86
N LEU A 14 -6.93 -5.04 0.95
CA LEU A 14 -5.84 -4.91 -0.02
C LEU A 14 -4.85 -6.06 0.11
N LEU A 15 -4.56 -6.49 1.33
CA LEU A 15 -3.67 -7.62 1.57
C LEU A 15 -4.27 -8.91 1.00
N ALA A 16 -5.57 -9.12 1.20
CA ALA A 16 -6.26 -10.29 0.67
C ALA A 16 -6.23 -10.32 -0.87
N LEU A 17 -6.48 -9.17 -1.51
CA LEU A 17 -6.42 -9.07 -2.96
C LEU A 17 -5.01 -9.33 -3.47
N SER A 18 -4.01 -8.75 -2.82
CA SER A 18 -2.61 -8.97 -3.19
C SER A 18 -2.23 -10.45 -3.09
N GLY A 19 -2.65 -11.11 -2.01
CA GLY A 19 -2.40 -12.53 -1.82
C GLY A 19 -3.06 -13.38 -2.90
N LYS A 20 -4.29 -13.03 -3.27
CA LYS A 20 -5.00 -13.72 -4.35
C LYS A 20 -4.26 -13.59 -5.68
N LEU A 21 -3.80 -12.39 -6.01
CA LEU A 21 -3.07 -12.16 -7.26
C LEU A 21 -1.76 -12.95 -7.28
N LEU A 22 -1.05 -13.01 -6.16
CA LEU A 22 0.17 -13.80 -6.06
C LEU A 22 -0.12 -15.28 -6.29
N ASN A 23 -1.26 -15.78 -5.79
CA ASN A 23 -1.65 -17.18 -6.01
C ASN A 23 -2.11 -17.43 -7.45
N ASP A 24 -2.52 -16.39 -8.17
CA ASP A 24 -2.93 -16.49 -9.58
C ASP A 24 -1.73 -16.29 -10.53
N ASP A 25 -0.50 -16.47 -10.03
CA ASP A 25 0.74 -16.38 -10.79
C ASP A 25 1.10 -14.97 -11.25
N VAL A 26 0.48 -13.95 -10.67
CA VAL A 26 0.91 -12.56 -10.90
C VAL A 26 2.07 -12.27 -9.96
N SER A 27 3.18 -11.78 -10.48
CA SER A 27 4.37 -11.58 -9.67
C SER A 27 4.26 -10.34 -8.77
N ALA A 28 4.98 -10.38 -7.65
CA ALA A 28 5.03 -9.24 -6.74
C ALA A 28 5.55 -7.97 -7.43
N ILE A 29 6.49 -8.14 -8.36
CA ILE A 29 7.06 -7.00 -9.06
C ILE A 29 6.07 -6.36 -10.04
N GLU A 30 5.03 -7.09 -10.42
CA GLU A 30 3.94 -6.55 -11.24
C GLU A 30 2.86 -5.89 -10.37
N ILE A 31 2.62 -6.44 -9.19
CA ILE A 31 1.57 -5.95 -8.28
C ILE A 31 1.98 -4.66 -7.59
N ALA A 32 3.19 -4.62 -7.03
CA ALA A 32 3.62 -3.52 -6.17
C ALA A 32 3.62 -2.15 -6.87
N PRO A 33 4.16 -2.01 -8.10
CA PRO A 33 4.14 -0.70 -8.77
C PRO A 33 2.73 -0.20 -9.02
N ILE A 34 1.79 -1.09 -9.32
CA ILE A 34 0.41 -0.70 -9.58
C ILE A 34 -0.27 -0.23 -8.29
N LEU A 35 -0.02 -0.90 -7.18
CA LEU A 35 -0.55 -0.45 -5.88
C LEU A 35 -0.03 0.93 -5.50
N VAL A 36 1.26 1.18 -5.71
CA VAL A 36 1.85 2.49 -5.43
C VAL A 36 1.23 3.54 -6.34
N LYS A 37 1.10 3.24 -7.63
CA LYS A 37 0.50 4.16 -8.58
C LYS A 37 -0.94 4.50 -8.19
N CYS A 38 -1.74 3.51 -7.86
CA CYS A 38 -3.13 3.73 -7.47
C CYS A 38 -3.21 4.61 -6.22
N GLY A 39 -2.36 4.36 -5.23
CA GLY A 39 -2.32 5.17 -4.02
C GLY A 39 -1.99 6.62 -4.31
N LEU A 40 -0.98 6.85 -5.16
CA LEU A 40 -0.59 8.21 -5.52
C LEU A 40 -1.67 8.91 -6.35
N GLU A 41 -2.36 8.18 -7.22
CA GLU A 41 -3.47 8.74 -7.99
C GLU A 41 -4.61 9.21 -7.08
N ILE A 42 -4.92 8.44 -6.04
CA ILE A 42 -5.92 8.83 -5.06
C ILE A 42 -5.49 10.10 -4.33
N TYR A 43 -4.23 10.16 -3.88
CA TYR A 43 -3.72 11.37 -3.24
C TYR A 43 -3.83 12.59 -4.15
N LYS A 44 -3.44 12.44 -5.41
CA LYS A 44 -3.54 13.55 -6.36
C LYS A 44 -4.97 14.01 -6.58
N THR A 45 -5.92 13.12 -6.44
CA THR A 45 -7.33 13.45 -6.63
C THR A 45 -7.88 14.30 -5.48
N VAL A 46 -7.42 14.05 -4.25
CA VAL A 46 -8.02 14.65 -3.05
C VAL A 46 -7.15 15.74 -2.41
N LEU A 47 -5.88 15.84 -2.77
CA LEU A 47 -4.95 16.80 -2.17
C LEU A 47 -4.62 17.92 -3.15
N SER A 48 -4.32 19.12 -2.62
CA SER A 48 -3.75 20.18 -3.43
C SER A 48 -2.35 19.79 -3.89
N PRO A 49 -1.81 20.46 -4.94
CA PRO A 49 -0.44 20.14 -5.37
C PRO A 49 0.61 20.24 -4.26
N ALA A 50 0.51 21.25 -3.40
CA ALA A 50 1.45 21.41 -2.30
C ALA A 50 1.29 20.30 -1.25
N GLU A 51 0.06 19.90 -0.95
CA GLU A 51 -0.21 18.82 -0.02
C GLU A 51 0.27 17.49 -0.57
N TYR A 52 0.09 17.26 -1.88
CA TYR A 52 0.56 16.05 -2.53
C TYR A 52 2.07 15.94 -2.43
N GLU A 53 2.79 17.01 -2.71
CA GLU A 53 4.25 17.01 -2.60
C GLU A 53 4.71 16.69 -1.18
N ARG A 54 4.06 17.29 -0.18
CA ARG A 54 4.39 17.00 1.21
C ARG A 54 4.11 15.55 1.59
N MET A 55 3.04 14.98 1.04
CA MET A 55 2.70 13.57 1.31
C MET A 55 3.74 12.62 0.71
N VAL A 56 4.16 12.87 -0.54
CA VAL A 56 5.18 12.06 -1.19
C VAL A 56 6.50 12.14 -0.43
N GLU A 57 6.86 13.35 0.01
CA GLU A 57 8.07 13.56 0.82
C GLU A 57 7.99 12.82 2.14
N TYR A 58 6.84 12.87 2.80
CA TYR A 58 6.60 12.15 4.05
C TYR A 58 6.79 10.65 3.85
N ILE A 59 6.20 10.10 2.80
CA ILE A 59 6.32 8.67 2.50
C ILE A 59 7.79 8.30 2.28
N TYR A 60 8.51 9.11 1.53
CA TYR A 60 9.93 8.86 1.27
C TYR A 60 10.75 8.89 2.56
N ASP A 61 10.50 9.89 3.40
CA ASP A 61 11.24 10.06 4.64
C ASP A 61 10.99 8.92 5.65
N HIS A 62 9.84 8.25 5.53
CA HIS A 62 9.48 7.15 6.42
C HIS A 62 9.64 5.78 5.77
N ARG A 63 10.41 5.70 4.69
CA ARG A 63 10.59 4.44 3.95
C ARG A 63 11.19 3.33 4.81
N ASP A 64 12.01 3.67 5.78
CA ASP A 64 12.66 2.68 6.66
C ASP A 64 11.70 2.06 7.67
N ASN A 65 10.51 2.65 7.84
CA ASN A 65 9.48 2.11 8.72
C ASN A 65 8.64 1.04 8.06
N ILE A 66 8.81 0.85 6.75
CA ILE A 66 8.07 -0.15 5.98
C ILE A 66 8.76 -1.50 6.14
N LYS A 67 7.97 -2.50 6.52
CA LYS A 67 8.49 -3.84 6.81
C LYS A 67 8.11 -4.80 5.69
N SER A 68 8.94 -5.82 5.50
CA SER A 68 8.63 -6.88 4.53
C SER A 68 7.40 -7.66 4.97
N LEU A 69 6.57 -8.07 4.00
CA LEU A 69 5.42 -8.92 4.28
C LEU A 69 5.82 -10.26 4.88
N ARG A 70 7.06 -10.68 4.69
CA ARG A 70 7.56 -11.93 5.27
C ARG A 70 7.53 -11.91 6.80
N GLU A 71 7.54 -10.73 7.41
CA GLU A 71 7.40 -10.61 8.87
C GLU A 71 5.99 -10.96 9.34
N PHE A 72 4.99 -10.79 8.47
CA PHE A 72 3.58 -11.07 8.78
C PHE A 72 3.10 -12.36 8.13
N MET A 73 3.69 -12.72 7.00
CA MET A 73 3.27 -13.84 6.18
C MET A 73 4.52 -14.66 5.80
N PRO A 74 5.04 -15.45 6.74
CA PRO A 74 6.29 -16.20 6.48
C PRO A 74 6.18 -17.23 5.35
N GLU A 75 4.96 -17.59 4.94
CA GLU A 75 4.74 -18.50 3.83
C GLU A 75 5.02 -17.87 2.46
N LEU A 76 5.22 -16.57 2.38
CA LEU A 76 5.59 -15.90 1.13
C LEU A 76 7.05 -16.15 0.79
N HIS A 77 7.30 -16.46 -0.45
CA HIS A 77 8.65 -16.76 -0.95
C HIS A 77 9.14 -15.74 -1.95
#